data_e3498457a7f0ff4c4a4deddcc5cea061
#
_entry.id   e3498457a7f0ff4c4a4deddcc5cea061
#
_cell.length_a   1.000
_cell.length_b   1.000
_cell.length_c   1.000
_cell.angle_alpha   90.00
_cell.angle_beta   90.00
_cell.angle_gamma   90.00
#
_symmetry.space_group_name_H-M   'P 1'
#
loop_
_entity.id
_entity.type
_entity.pdbx_description
1 polymer ?
#
loop_
_entity_poly.entity_id
_entity_poly.type
_entity_poly.pdbx_seq_one_letter_code
_entity_poly.pdbx_strand_id
1 'polypeptide(L)'
;KSDAWLVYPTDGKINGYRSNNPFGEVGSKYSSSANGFSKWGTSATPGITGTVFEPNDMYKGDFARAYFYIATRYADKCGNWQSQVFSSSFPHLAKPTLDMMLRWHQKDAVSEKEIVRNDAVYNEQRNRNPFIDYPELVDLIFGDRTDEPFNPDGSEHPYLISPLSGSTINI
;
A
#
# COMPACT_ATOMS: atom_id res chain seq x y z
N LYS A 1 20.05 -2.19 1.96
CA LYS A 1 19.32 -3.23 1.20
C LYS A 1 17.94 -2.68 0.92
N SER A 2 17.48 -2.77 -0.32
CA SER A 2 16.15 -2.31 -0.69
C SER A 2 15.17 -3.47 -0.54
N ASP A 3 14.06 -3.21 0.14
CA ASP A 3 12.92 -4.12 0.15
C ASP A 3 12.16 -3.93 -1.17
N ALA A 4 11.86 -5.01 -1.87
CA ALA A 4 11.16 -4.98 -3.15
C ALA A 4 9.75 -4.37 -3.04
N TRP A 5 9.15 -4.38 -1.85
CA TRP A 5 7.86 -3.75 -1.60
C TRP A 5 7.90 -2.22 -1.58
N LEU A 6 9.10 -1.62 -1.47
CA LEU A 6 9.30 -0.17 -1.51
C LEU A 6 9.54 0.35 -2.92
N VAL A 7 9.68 -0.53 -3.92
CA VAL A 7 10.09 -0.18 -5.28
C VAL A 7 9.05 -0.66 -6.27
N TYR A 8 8.52 0.25 -7.07
CA TYR A 8 7.62 -0.07 -8.18
C TYR A 8 8.27 0.33 -9.50
N PRO A 9 8.23 -0.54 -10.52
CA PRO A 9 8.61 -0.17 -11.87
C PRO A 9 7.75 1.00 -12.35
N THR A 10 8.39 2.06 -12.83
CA THR A 10 7.67 3.23 -13.35
C THR A 10 8.47 3.86 -14.49
N ASP A 11 7.78 4.56 -15.37
CA ASP A 11 8.42 5.41 -16.38
C ASP A 11 9.28 6.48 -15.70
N GLY A 12 10.49 6.70 -16.21
CA GLY A 12 11.46 7.63 -15.61
C GLY A 12 10.96 9.07 -15.57
N LYS A 13 10.18 9.51 -16.57
CA LYS A 13 9.59 10.85 -16.61
C LYS A 13 8.48 11.00 -15.57
N ILE A 14 7.64 9.98 -15.44
CA ILE A 14 6.57 9.95 -14.43
C ILE A 14 7.18 9.93 -13.02
N ASN A 15 8.23 9.14 -12.81
CA ASN A 15 8.96 9.15 -11.55
C ASN A 15 9.55 10.53 -11.22
N GLY A 16 10.08 11.22 -12.24
CA GLY A 16 10.53 12.61 -12.10
C GLY A 16 9.42 13.57 -11.67
N TYR A 17 8.23 13.43 -12.21
CA TYR A 17 7.06 14.24 -11.81
C TYR A 17 6.57 13.90 -10.41
N ARG A 18 6.61 12.63 -10.02
CA ARG A 18 6.31 12.23 -8.66
C ARG A 18 7.32 12.85 -7.67
N SER A 19 8.62 12.81 -8.00
CA SER A 19 9.67 13.34 -7.12
C SER A 19 9.52 12.81 -5.68
N ASN A 20 9.60 13.66 -4.67
CA ASN A 20 9.39 13.35 -3.26
C ASN A 20 7.96 13.64 -2.77
N ASN A 21 7.04 13.95 -3.68
CA ASN A 21 5.67 14.22 -3.30
C ASN A 21 5.02 12.97 -2.69
N PRO A 22 4.28 13.10 -1.58
CA PRO A 22 3.50 12.01 -1.05
C PRO A 22 2.40 11.60 -2.01
N PHE A 23 1.88 10.39 -1.86
CA PHE A 23 0.63 10.03 -2.51
C PHE A 23 -0.53 10.83 -1.92
N GLY A 24 -1.49 11.17 -2.79
CA GLY A 24 -2.68 11.93 -2.42
C GLY A 24 -3.66 12.05 -3.56
N GLU A 25 -4.86 12.46 -3.26
CA GLU A 25 -5.89 12.80 -4.25
C GLU A 25 -5.69 14.26 -4.65
N VAL A 26 -5.63 14.56 -5.95
CA VAL A 26 -5.43 15.94 -6.43
C VAL A 26 -6.74 16.71 -6.50
N GLY A 27 -6.67 18.02 -6.27
CA GLY A 27 -7.79 18.94 -6.43
C GLY A 27 -8.09 19.26 -7.89
N SER A 28 -8.86 20.30 -8.12
CA SER A 28 -9.30 20.71 -9.46
C SER A 28 -8.17 21.26 -10.35
N LYS A 29 -7.06 21.69 -9.76
CA LYS A 29 -5.87 22.19 -10.47
C LYS A 29 -4.75 21.19 -10.34
N TYR A 30 -4.48 20.46 -11.41
CA TYR A 30 -3.42 19.45 -11.47
C TYR A 30 -2.78 19.38 -12.86
N SER A 31 -1.61 18.82 -12.93
CA SER A 31 -0.97 18.32 -14.14
C SER A 31 -1.19 16.80 -14.26
N SER A 32 -1.13 16.28 -15.46
CA SER A 32 -1.28 14.84 -15.70
C SER A 32 -0.24 14.32 -16.69
N SER A 33 -0.02 13.00 -16.67
CA SER A 33 0.66 12.31 -17.76
C SER A 33 -0.11 12.48 -19.07
N ALA A 34 0.56 12.28 -20.21
CA ALA A 34 -0.02 12.51 -21.54
C ALA A 34 -1.31 11.69 -21.80
N ASN A 35 -1.42 10.52 -21.17
CA ASN A 35 -2.60 9.65 -21.23
C ASN A 35 -3.59 9.88 -20.06
N GLY A 36 -3.37 10.89 -19.21
CA GLY A 36 -4.19 11.13 -18.01
C GLY A 36 -4.05 10.08 -16.91
N PHE A 37 -3.10 9.14 -17.04
CA PHE A 37 -2.98 7.98 -16.18
C PHE A 37 -2.51 8.31 -14.76
N SER A 38 -1.63 9.28 -14.63
CA SER A 38 -1.14 9.79 -13.34
C SER A 38 -1.33 11.30 -13.28
N LYS A 39 -1.59 11.81 -12.08
CA LYS A 39 -1.81 13.23 -11.84
C LYS A 39 -0.93 13.73 -10.71
N TRP A 40 -0.60 15.01 -10.70
CA TRP A 40 0.11 15.66 -9.60
C TRP A 40 -0.32 17.12 -9.50
N GLY A 41 -0.46 17.61 -8.29
CA GLY A 41 -0.95 18.95 -8.02
C GLY A 41 -1.27 19.17 -6.56
N THR A 42 -1.96 20.25 -6.27
CA THR A 42 -2.38 20.57 -4.90
C THR A 42 -3.30 19.49 -4.34
N SER A 43 -3.01 19.04 -3.13
CA SER A 43 -3.79 18.01 -2.45
C SER A 43 -5.24 18.44 -2.24
N ALA A 44 -6.16 17.52 -2.52
CA ALA A 44 -7.54 17.54 -2.06
C ALA A 44 -7.78 16.52 -0.94
N THR A 45 -6.78 15.71 -0.60
CA THR A 45 -6.88 14.77 0.52
C THR A 45 -6.95 15.56 1.83
N PRO A 46 -8.01 15.40 2.62
CA PRO A 46 -8.14 16.11 3.90
C PRO A 46 -6.94 15.83 4.81
N GLY A 47 -6.30 16.87 5.31
CA GLY A 47 -5.15 16.78 6.22
C GLY A 47 -3.79 16.52 5.56
N ILE A 48 -3.73 16.33 4.25
CA ILE A 48 -2.46 16.31 3.49
C ILE A 48 -2.33 17.64 2.74
N THR A 49 -1.20 18.32 2.93
CA THR A 49 -0.95 19.65 2.35
C THR A 49 0.14 19.62 1.29
N GLY A 50 0.17 20.64 0.45
CA GLY A 50 1.18 20.79 -0.60
C GLY A 50 0.86 20.00 -1.86
N THR A 51 1.90 19.71 -2.64
CA THR A 51 1.78 18.91 -3.87
C THR A 51 1.77 17.43 -3.53
N VAL A 52 0.83 16.72 -4.15
CA VAL A 52 0.70 15.27 -4.05
C VAL A 52 0.76 14.63 -5.43
N PHE A 53 1.03 13.34 -5.46
CA PHE A 53 0.97 12.51 -6.65
C PHE A 53 -0.18 11.52 -6.53
N GLU A 54 -1.10 11.54 -7.49
CA GLU A 54 -2.23 10.63 -7.58
C GLU A 54 -1.97 9.59 -8.67
N PRO A 55 -1.80 8.31 -8.30
CA PRO A 55 -1.68 7.23 -9.27
C PRO A 55 -3.04 6.96 -9.92
N ASN A 56 -3.02 6.19 -11.02
CA ASN A 56 -4.24 5.66 -11.61
C ASN A 56 -5.01 4.79 -10.59
N ASP A 57 -6.33 4.79 -10.71
CA ASP A 57 -7.22 4.09 -9.78
C ASP A 57 -6.90 2.59 -9.66
N MET A 58 -6.47 1.95 -10.75
CA MET A 58 -6.10 0.53 -10.78
C MET A 58 -4.79 0.17 -10.06
N TYR A 59 -4.12 1.15 -9.46
CA TYR A 59 -2.89 0.95 -8.64
C TYR A 59 -3.05 1.50 -7.22
N LYS A 60 -4.17 2.11 -6.91
CA LYS A 60 -4.39 2.74 -5.60
C LYS A 60 -4.36 1.70 -4.49
N GLY A 61 -5.03 0.57 -4.69
CA GLY A 61 -4.99 -0.56 -3.76
C GLY A 61 -3.61 -1.18 -3.63
N ASP A 62 -2.88 -1.35 -4.75
CA ASP A 62 -1.50 -1.84 -4.73
C ASP A 62 -0.64 -0.98 -3.78
N PHE A 63 -0.71 0.35 -3.93
CA PHE A 63 0.07 1.26 -3.08
C PHE A 63 -0.42 1.26 -1.64
N ALA A 64 -1.73 1.17 -1.41
CA ALA A 64 -2.28 1.09 -0.06
C ALA A 64 -1.74 -0.15 0.68
N ARG A 65 -1.80 -1.33 0.05
CA ARG A 65 -1.28 -2.59 0.61
C ARG A 65 0.24 -2.56 0.83
N ALA A 66 0.98 -1.85 -0.02
CA ALA A 66 2.40 -1.61 0.20
C ALA A 66 2.65 -0.70 1.42
N TYR A 67 1.83 0.32 1.63
CA TYR A 67 1.95 1.21 2.80
C TYR A 67 1.58 0.50 4.11
N PHE A 68 0.57 -0.35 4.12
CA PHE A 68 0.25 -1.19 5.28
C PHE A 68 1.40 -2.15 5.60
N TYR A 69 1.99 -2.76 4.57
CA TYR A 69 3.19 -3.58 4.75
C TYR A 69 4.35 -2.77 5.36
N ILE A 70 4.62 -1.57 4.84
CA ILE A 70 5.68 -0.69 5.36
C ILE A 70 5.42 -0.34 6.82
N ALA A 71 4.21 0.06 7.16
CA ALA A 71 3.83 0.45 8.50
C ALA A 71 3.95 -0.70 9.51
N THR A 72 3.68 -1.93 9.07
CA THR A 72 3.82 -3.14 9.89
C THR A 72 5.28 -3.57 9.99
N ARG A 73 5.96 -3.72 8.84
CA ARG A 73 7.32 -4.29 8.78
C ARG A 73 8.38 -3.38 9.36
N TYR A 74 8.17 -2.07 9.29
CA TYR A 74 9.13 -1.04 9.70
C TYR A 74 8.55 -0.11 10.79
N ALA A 75 7.66 -0.63 11.61
CA ALA A 75 7.00 0.10 12.70
C ALA A 75 7.99 0.89 13.58
N ASP A 76 9.13 0.26 13.92
CA ASP A 76 10.20 0.85 14.71
C ASP A 76 10.94 2.04 14.04
N LYS A 77 10.74 2.23 12.74
CA LYS A 77 11.44 3.24 11.93
C LYS A 77 10.53 4.36 11.43
N CYS A 78 9.23 4.11 11.36
CA CYS A 78 8.26 5.03 10.77
C CYS A 78 8.29 6.43 11.39
N GLY A 79 8.52 6.52 12.71
CA GLY A 79 8.60 7.80 13.42
C GLY A 79 9.72 8.75 12.97
N ASN A 80 10.70 8.23 12.23
CA ASN A 80 11.82 9.01 11.71
C ASN A 80 11.62 9.48 10.26
N TRP A 81 10.46 9.18 9.67
CA TRP A 81 10.17 9.48 8.28
C TRP A 81 9.23 10.69 8.15
N GLN A 82 8.75 10.95 6.94
CA GLN A 82 7.88 12.09 6.65
C GLN A 82 6.60 12.10 7.49
N SER A 83 6.40 13.14 8.29
CA SER A 83 5.29 13.27 9.24
C SER A 83 3.89 13.38 8.61
N GLN A 84 3.77 13.75 7.33
CA GLN A 84 2.46 13.73 6.63
C GLN A 84 2.04 12.32 6.22
N VAL A 85 2.98 11.37 6.18
CA VAL A 85 2.75 10.01 5.70
C VAL A 85 2.82 9.03 6.85
N PHE A 86 3.81 9.16 7.72
CA PHE A 86 4.11 8.21 8.79
C PHE A 86 3.95 8.83 10.18
N SER A 87 3.78 7.95 11.17
CA SER A 87 3.66 8.29 12.59
C SER A 87 4.59 7.42 13.43
N SER A 88 5.05 7.95 14.56
CA SER A 88 5.86 7.21 15.54
C SER A 88 5.04 6.22 16.36
N SER A 89 3.72 6.40 16.42
CA SER A 89 2.81 5.54 17.17
C SER A 89 1.94 4.72 16.21
N PHE A 90 1.46 3.56 16.69
CA PHE A 90 0.47 2.77 15.97
C PHE A 90 -0.70 3.67 15.51
N PRO A 91 -1.17 3.52 14.29
CA PRO A 91 -0.87 2.49 13.28
C PRO A 91 0.34 2.79 12.37
N HIS A 92 1.26 3.65 12.78
CA HIS A 92 2.49 4.06 12.07
C HIS A 92 2.28 4.77 10.74
N LEU A 93 1.03 5.06 10.38
CA LEU A 93 0.62 5.96 9.32
C LEU A 93 -0.03 7.19 9.95
N ALA A 94 0.26 8.38 9.43
CA ALA A 94 -0.47 9.58 9.82
C ALA A 94 -1.95 9.43 9.45
N LYS A 95 -2.84 9.89 10.31
CA LYS A 95 -4.28 9.66 10.14
C LYS A 95 -4.82 10.03 8.74
N PRO A 96 -4.47 11.19 8.14
CA PRO A 96 -4.92 11.52 6.79
C PRO A 96 -4.49 10.50 5.74
N THR A 97 -3.25 10.00 5.85
CA THR A 97 -2.72 8.96 4.96
C THR A 97 -3.42 7.63 5.20
N LEU A 98 -3.60 7.24 6.46
CA LEU A 98 -4.34 6.03 6.81
C LEU A 98 -5.75 6.02 6.22
N ASP A 99 -6.52 7.09 6.45
CA ASP A 99 -7.90 7.19 5.96
C ASP A 99 -7.98 7.11 4.42
N MET A 100 -7.02 7.71 3.74
CA MET A 100 -6.90 7.63 2.29
C MET A 100 -6.55 6.22 1.82
N MET A 101 -5.55 5.57 2.45
CA MET A 101 -5.12 4.22 2.07
C MET A 101 -6.20 3.18 2.33
N LEU A 102 -6.98 3.30 3.40
CA LEU A 102 -8.14 2.45 3.65
C LEU A 102 -9.18 2.57 2.51
N ARG A 103 -9.52 3.80 2.11
CA ARG A 103 -10.43 4.02 0.97
C ARG A 103 -9.89 3.44 -0.35
N TRP A 104 -8.59 3.59 -0.58
CA TRP A 104 -7.96 3.06 -1.80
C TRP A 104 -7.96 1.53 -1.81
N HIS A 105 -7.64 0.92 -0.67
CA HIS A 105 -7.70 -0.53 -0.52
C HIS A 105 -9.10 -1.10 -0.80
N GLN A 106 -10.14 -0.45 -0.25
CA GLN A 106 -11.54 -0.88 -0.44
C GLN A 106 -12.03 -0.73 -1.89
N LYS A 107 -11.49 0.26 -2.63
CA LYS A 107 -11.91 0.54 -4.01
C LYS A 107 -11.18 -0.31 -5.05
N ASP A 108 -9.98 -0.76 -4.74
CA ASP A 108 -9.09 -1.46 -5.66
C ASP A 108 -8.63 -2.78 -5.00
N ALA A 109 -9.41 -3.83 -5.28
CA ALA A 109 -9.16 -5.16 -4.74
C ALA A 109 -7.83 -5.75 -5.22
N VAL A 110 -7.34 -6.77 -4.52
CA VAL A 110 -6.11 -7.48 -4.92
C VAL A 110 -6.26 -8.02 -6.34
N SER A 111 -5.29 -7.67 -7.17
CA SER A 111 -5.22 -8.06 -8.57
C SER A 111 -4.31 -9.30 -8.77
N GLU A 112 -4.51 -10.02 -9.86
CA GLU A 112 -3.62 -11.13 -10.26
C GLU A 112 -2.15 -10.66 -10.38
N LYS A 113 -1.93 -9.45 -10.87
CA LYS A 113 -0.60 -8.83 -10.93
C LYS A 113 0.07 -8.74 -9.56
N GLU A 114 -0.68 -8.40 -8.51
CA GLU A 114 -0.14 -8.33 -7.15
C GLU A 114 0.20 -9.72 -6.61
N ILE A 115 -0.63 -10.72 -6.89
CA ILE A 115 -0.39 -12.11 -6.48
C ILE A 115 0.90 -12.63 -7.12
N VAL A 116 1.02 -12.49 -8.43
CA VAL A 116 2.24 -12.88 -9.17
C VAL A 116 3.48 -12.15 -8.64
N ARG A 117 3.33 -10.85 -8.34
CA ARG A 117 4.42 -10.07 -7.75
C ARG A 117 4.77 -10.55 -6.34
N ASN A 118 3.78 -10.91 -5.54
CA ASN A 118 4.00 -11.42 -4.18
C ASN A 118 4.82 -12.72 -4.21
N ASP A 119 4.52 -13.61 -5.14
CA ASP A 119 5.28 -14.83 -5.37
C ASP A 119 6.70 -14.55 -5.85
N ALA A 120 6.88 -13.64 -6.80
CA ALA A 120 8.18 -13.25 -7.31
C ALA A 120 9.06 -12.61 -6.21
N VAL A 121 8.50 -11.72 -5.40
CA VAL A 121 9.20 -11.11 -4.26
C VAL A 121 9.59 -12.16 -3.23
N TYR A 122 8.70 -13.11 -2.92
CA TYR A 122 9.02 -14.21 -2.01
C TYR A 122 10.20 -15.06 -2.52
N ASN A 123 10.25 -15.35 -3.81
CA ASN A 123 11.35 -16.11 -4.39
C ASN A 123 12.71 -15.43 -4.23
N GLU A 124 12.75 -14.09 -4.27
CA GLU A 124 13.98 -13.30 -4.18
C GLU A 124 14.38 -12.97 -2.74
N GLN A 125 13.44 -12.57 -1.90
CA GLN A 125 13.75 -12.03 -0.57
C GLN A 125 13.12 -12.79 0.61
N ARG A 126 12.38 -13.86 0.34
CA ARG A 126 11.80 -14.78 1.32
C ARG A 126 10.81 -14.17 2.30
N ASN A 127 10.10 -13.13 1.88
CA ASN A 127 8.97 -12.57 2.61
C ASN A 127 7.86 -12.17 1.65
N ARG A 128 6.64 -12.23 2.13
CA ARG A 128 5.43 -11.86 1.39
C ARG A 128 4.83 -10.59 1.97
N ASN A 129 3.97 -9.95 1.22
CA ASN A 129 3.08 -8.93 1.74
C ASN A 129 1.79 -9.62 2.22
N PRO A 130 1.54 -9.69 3.54
CA PRO A 130 0.37 -10.39 4.06
C PRO A 130 -0.96 -9.71 3.66
N PHE A 131 -0.94 -8.44 3.34
CA PHE A 131 -2.13 -7.69 2.89
C PHE A 131 -2.53 -7.98 1.44
N ILE A 132 -1.72 -8.77 0.72
CA ILE A 132 -2.07 -9.35 -0.58
C ILE A 132 -2.62 -10.76 -0.38
N ASP A 133 -1.98 -11.57 0.49
CA ASP A 133 -2.42 -12.93 0.78
C ASP A 133 -3.75 -12.94 1.55
N TYR A 134 -3.93 -12.00 2.47
CA TYR A 134 -5.09 -11.86 3.37
C TYR A 134 -5.53 -10.39 3.40
N PRO A 135 -6.24 -9.91 2.38
CA PRO A 135 -6.64 -8.49 2.28
C PRO A 135 -7.45 -7.99 3.47
N GLU A 136 -8.23 -8.88 4.11
CA GLU A 136 -9.04 -8.58 5.29
C GLU A 136 -8.21 -8.18 6.52
N LEU A 137 -6.92 -8.51 6.55
CA LEU A 137 -6.01 -8.04 7.60
C LEU A 137 -5.93 -6.52 7.66
N VAL A 138 -6.23 -5.83 6.55
CA VAL A 138 -6.27 -4.36 6.55
C VAL A 138 -7.35 -3.86 7.50
N ASP A 139 -8.57 -4.40 7.42
CA ASP A 139 -9.67 -3.99 8.30
C ASP A 139 -9.47 -4.48 9.74
N LEU A 140 -8.88 -5.66 9.92
CA LEU A 140 -8.59 -6.23 11.25
C LEU A 140 -7.48 -5.51 11.99
N ILE A 141 -6.54 -4.85 11.29
CA ILE A 141 -5.40 -4.16 11.91
C ILE A 141 -5.57 -2.64 11.89
N PHE A 142 -6.04 -2.09 10.79
CA PHE A 142 -6.05 -0.65 10.52
C PHE A 142 -7.45 -0.06 10.35
N GLY A 143 -8.47 -0.89 10.13
CA GLY A 143 -9.84 -0.49 9.87
C GLY A 143 -10.73 -0.53 11.10
N ASP A 144 -11.97 -0.92 10.92
CA ASP A 144 -13.04 -0.91 11.93
C ASP A 144 -13.34 -2.27 12.56
N ARG A 145 -12.58 -3.32 12.18
CA ARG A 145 -12.75 -4.71 12.66
C ARG A 145 -11.62 -5.16 13.59
N THR A 146 -11.00 -4.24 14.31
CA THR A 146 -9.81 -4.52 15.14
C THR A 146 -10.09 -5.42 16.35
N ASP A 147 -11.35 -5.60 16.73
CA ASP A 147 -11.78 -6.49 17.81
C ASP A 147 -12.07 -7.93 17.34
N GLU A 148 -12.02 -8.18 16.04
CA GLU A 148 -12.29 -9.50 15.47
C GLU A 148 -11.00 -10.32 15.36
N PRO A 149 -11.05 -11.63 15.66
CA PRO A 149 -9.88 -12.49 15.52
C PRO A 149 -9.61 -12.77 14.04
N PHE A 150 -8.33 -12.82 13.67
CA PHE A 150 -7.92 -13.32 12.37
C PHE A 150 -8.03 -14.84 12.30
N ASN A 151 -8.70 -15.36 11.26
CA ASN A 151 -8.80 -16.80 11.00
C ASN A 151 -8.22 -17.12 9.62
N PRO A 152 -6.96 -17.60 9.55
CA PRO A 152 -6.31 -17.91 8.28
C PRO A 152 -6.93 -19.10 7.53
N ASP A 153 -7.67 -19.97 8.23
CA ASP A 153 -8.28 -21.17 7.65
C ASP A 153 -9.73 -20.91 7.19
N GLY A 154 -10.20 -19.66 7.29
CA GLY A 154 -11.53 -19.26 6.81
C GLY A 154 -11.68 -19.52 5.32
N SER A 155 -12.82 -20.11 4.92
CA SER A 155 -13.13 -20.62 3.59
C SER A 155 -13.26 -19.55 2.47
N GLU A 156 -12.88 -18.32 2.74
CA GLU A 156 -13.08 -17.19 1.82
C GLU A 156 -11.78 -16.66 1.18
N HIS A 157 -10.69 -17.44 1.22
CA HIS A 157 -9.44 -17.04 0.57
C HIS A 157 -9.32 -17.66 -0.83
N PRO A 158 -9.79 -17.00 -1.89
CA PRO A 158 -9.71 -17.52 -3.25
C PRO A 158 -8.26 -17.63 -3.77
N TYR A 159 -7.28 -17.15 -3.02
CA TYR A 159 -5.89 -17.02 -3.44
C TYR A 159 -4.90 -17.98 -2.77
N LEU A 160 -5.34 -18.76 -1.81
CA LEU A 160 -4.54 -19.88 -1.29
C LEU A 160 -4.61 -21.04 -2.28
N ILE A 161 -4.03 -20.87 -3.45
CA ILE A 161 -3.51 -22.03 -4.20
C ILE A 161 -2.38 -22.53 -3.32
N SER A 162 -2.68 -23.58 -2.58
CA SER A 162 -1.82 -24.40 -1.73
C SER A 162 -0.39 -23.86 -1.55
N PRO A 163 0.06 -23.55 -0.33
CA PRO A 163 1.48 -23.25 -0.14
C PRO A 163 2.24 -24.41 -0.75
N LEU A 164 3.24 -24.12 -1.57
CA LEU A 164 4.18 -25.13 -2.04
C LEU A 164 4.56 -25.96 -0.82
N SER A 165 4.23 -27.23 -0.83
CA SER A 165 4.42 -28.20 0.27
C SER A 165 5.79 -27.96 0.89
N GLY A 166 5.83 -27.49 2.13
CA GLY A 166 7.07 -27.24 2.87
C GLY A 166 7.31 -25.78 3.31
N SER A 167 6.41 -24.82 3.02
CA SER A 167 6.57 -23.44 3.47
C SER A 167 5.99 -23.26 4.87
N THR A 168 6.82 -22.99 5.86
CA THR A 168 6.38 -22.53 7.19
C THR A 168 6.17 -21.03 7.13
N ILE A 169 4.96 -20.56 7.41
CA ILE A 169 4.69 -19.13 7.59
C ILE A 169 5.23 -18.76 8.97
N ASN A 170 6.35 -18.05 9.02
CA ASN A 170 6.81 -17.37 10.23
C ASN A 170 6.16 -15.98 10.27
N ILE A 171 5.20 -15.80 11.16
CA ILE A 171 4.60 -14.53 11.52
C ILE A 171 5.54 -13.75 12.44
#